data_b95e91ca970c0ce1a6a9105b420b106c
#
_entry.id   b95e91ca970c0ce1a6a9105b420b106c
#
_cell.length_a   1.000
_cell.length_b   1.000
_cell.length_c   1.000
_cell.angle_alpha   90.00
_cell.angle_beta   90.00
_cell.angle_gamma   90.00
#
_symmetry.space_group_name_H-M   'P 1'
#
loop_
_entity.id
_entity.type
_entity.pdbx_description
1 polymer ?
#
loop_
_entity_poly.entity_id
_entity_poly.type
_entity_poly.pdbx_seq_one_letter_code
_entity_poly.pdbx_strand_id
1 'polypeptide(L)'
;VQKMVRSDKACSGVMFTIDTESGFRDVVLINSSWGLGEYIVKGTVTPDEFLVFKPTLKQGFPAIINQQLGSKEKKLIYASGGAKPTKELRVSLRDRQRFSLKQAEVLQLARWGMIIEEHYGRPMDTEWAKDGRTGELYIVQARPETVQALKSKQVLETYKLKKISKVLA
;
A
#
# COMPACT_ATOMS: atom_id res chain seq x y z
N VAL A 1 3.75 -24.82 5.94
CA VAL A 1 3.78 -24.13 7.25
C VAL A 1 4.37 -22.75 7.05
N GLN A 2 3.72 -21.71 7.54
CA GLN A 2 4.12 -20.31 7.39
C GLN A 2 4.52 -19.73 8.76
N LYS A 3 5.57 -18.87 8.80
CA LYS A 3 5.99 -18.20 10.03
C LYS A 3 4.89 -17.26 10.54
N MET A 4 4.61 -17.33 11.84
CA MET A 4 3.73 -16.36 12.51
C MET A 4 4.48 -15.06 12.75
N VAL A 5 4.20 -14.03 11.98
CA VAL A 5 4.82 -12.70 12.11
C VAL A 5 4.15 -11.92 13.24
N ARG A 6 4.93 -11.41 14.18
CA ARG A 6 4.44 -10.70 15.38
C ARG A 6 4.22 -9.21 15.10
N SER A 7 3.38 -8.91 14.10
CA SER A 7 3.02 -7.52 13.78
C SER A 7 2.15 -6.84 14.85
N ASP A 8 1.53 -7.61 15.73
CA ASP A 8 0.84 -7.09 16.91
C ASP A 8 1.74 -6.20 17.80
N LYS A 9 3.07 -6.37 17.70
CA LYS A 9 4.09 -5.58 18.39
C LYS A 9 4.76 -4.51 17.52
N ALA A 10 4.38 -4.42 16.24
CA ALA A 10 4.90 -3.47 15.28
C ALA A 10 3.78 -2.94 14.37
N CYS A 11 3.89 -3.16 13.06
CA CYS A 11 2.94 -2.70 12.05
C CYS A 11 2.77 -3.74 10.94
N SER A 12 1.73 -3.55 10.16
CA SER A 12 1.43 -4.34 8.98
C SER A 12 0.66 -3.50 7.97
N GLY A 13 0.42 -4.03 6.79
CA GLY A 13 -0.31 -3.29 5.79
C GLY A 13 -0.56 -4.05 4.51
N VAL A 14 -1.02 -3.30 3.53
CA VAL A 14 -1.21 -3.73 2.15
C VAL A 14 -0.30 -2.93 1.23
N MET A 15 0.03 -3.52 0.10
CA MET A 15 0.85 -2.87 -0.92
C MET A 15 0.33 -3.25 -2.30
N PHE A 16 0.11 -2.25 -3.14
CA PHE A 16 -0.33 -2.41 -4.52
C PHE A 16 0.79 -1.96 -5.47
N THR A 17 1.05 -2.72 -6.51
CA THR A 17 2.03 -2.33 -7.52
C THR A 17 1.43 -1.48 -8.65
N ILE A 18 0.34 -0.81 -8.35
CA ILE A 18 -0.40 0.13 -9.19
C ILE A 18 -1.08 1.14 -8.26
N ASP A 19 -1.34 2.35 -8.72
CA ASP A 19 -2.25 3.25 -8.02
C ASP A 19 -3.69 2.75 -8.19
N THR A 20 -4.33 2.43 -7.08
CA THR A 20 -5.67 1.85 -7.05
C THR A 20 -6.78 2.84 -7.39
N GLU A 21 -6.51 4.14 -7.40
CA GLU A 21 -7.48 5.17 -7.79
C GLU A 21 -7.38 5.50 -9.28
N SER A 22 -6.21 5.89 -9.75
CA SER A 22 -5.98 6.33 -11.13
C SER A 22 -5.64 5.20 -12.11
N GLY A 23 -5.20 4.05 -11.62
CA GLY A 23 -4.67 2.96 -12.45
C GLY A 23 -3.26 3.22 -12.99
N PHE A 24 -2.54 4.22 -12.44
CA PHE A 24 -1.18 4.53 -12.86
C PHE A 24 -0.20 3.43 -12.44
N ARG A 25 0.52 2.87 -13.42
CA ARG A 25 1.33 1.64 -13.24
C ARG A 25 2.74 1.87 -12.74
N ASP A 26 3.28 3.09 -12.85
CA ASP A 26 4.68 3.37 -12.50
C ASP A 26 4.87 3.73 -11.02
N VAL A 27 3.93 3.32 -10.16
CA VAL A 27 4.03 3.51 -8.72
C VAL A 27 3.76 2.23 -7.95
N VAL A 28 4.29 2.20 -6.72
CA VAL A 28 3.89 1.26 -5.68
C VAL A 28 3.20 2.07 -4.58
N LEU A 29 1.95 1.72 -4.28
CA LEU A 29 1.16 2.28 -3.19
C LEU A 29 1.30 1.37 -1.96
N ILE A 30 1.72 1.92 -0.82
CA ILE A 30 1.91 1.15 0.42
C ILE A 30 1.08 1.79 1.51
N ASN A 31 0.18 1.02 2.10
CA ASN A 31 -0.60 1.40 3.27
C ASN A 31 -0.07 0.68 4.51
N SER A 32 0.02 1.39 5.63
CA SER A 32 0.62 0.90 6.86
C SER A 32 -0.13 1.35 8.11
N SER A 33 -0.33 0.46 9.07
CA SER A 33 -0.87 0.81 10.40
C SER A 33 -0.27 -0.06 11.49
N TRP A 34 -0.43 0.37 12.74
CA TRP A 34 0.01 -0.39 13.89
C TRP A 34 -0.81 -1.66 14.12
N GLY A 35 -0.16 -2.73 14.53
CA GLY A 35 -0.79 -3.99 14.89
C GLY A 35 -1.02 -4.95 13.73
N LEU A 36 -2.01 -5.83 13.88
CA LEU A 36 -2.39 -6.85 12.90
C LEU A 36 -3.10 -6.25 11.69
N GLY A 37 -2.86 -6.78 10.49
CA GLY A 37 -3.34 -6.26 9.21
C GLY A 37 -4.85 -6.28 9.00
N GLU A 38 -5.60 -7.03 9.79
CA GLU A 38 -7.05 -7.19 9.65
C GLU A 38 -7.81 -5.85 9.61
N TYR A 39 -7.37 -4.85 10.38
CA TYR A 39 -8.04 -3.54 10.43
C TYR A 39 -7.79 -2.68 9.19
N ILE A 40 -6.65 -2.86 8.52
CA ILE A 40 -6.37 -2.23 7.23
C ILE A 40 -7.22 -2.88 6.14
N VAL A 41 -7.20 -4.20 6.05
CA VAL A 41 -7.96 -4.96 5.04
C VAL A 41 -9.47 -4.70 5.16
N LYS A 42 -9.99 -4.54 6.38
CA LYS A 42 -11.40 -4.20 6.63
C LYS A 42 -11.73 -2.70 6.49
N GLY A 43 -10.76 -1.83 6.22
CA GLY A 43 -10.96 -0.38 6.17
C GLY A 43 -11.38 0.24 7.51
N THR A 44 -11.06 -0.41 8.63
CA THR A 44 -11.49 0.01 9.98
C THR A 44 -10.65 1.16 10.53
N VAL A 45 -9.46 1.38 10.00
CA VAL A 45 -8.53 2.45 10.37
C VAL A 45 -8.06 3.20 9.14
N THR A 46 -7.76 4.49 9.29
CA THR A 46 -7.09 5.29 8.26
C THR A 46 -5.58 5.08 8.39
N PRO A 47 -4.94 4.34 7.46
CA PRO A 47 -3.53 4.02 7.53
C PRO A 47 -2.63 5.19 7.11
N ASP A 48 -1.33 5.07 7.39
CA ASP A 48 -0.32 5.84 6.67
C ASP A 48 -0.30 5.38 5.22
N GLU A 49 -0.04 6.31 4.30
CA GLU A 49 0.07 6.03 2.88
C GLU A 49 1.40 6.52 2.34
N PHE A 50 2.02 5.72 1.48
CA PHE A 50 3.27 6.04 0.80
C PHE A 50 3.14 5.70 -0.67
N LEU A 51 3.51 6.66 -1.52
CA LEU A 51 3.55 6.48 -2.96
C LEU A 51 5.02 6.49 -3.42
N VAL A 52 5.46 5.39 -4.02
CA VAL A 52 6.83 5.19 -4.46
C VAL A 52 6.89 5.08 -5.98
N PHE A 53 7.66 5.94 -6.63
CA PHE A 53 7.80 5.95 -8.08
C PHE A 53 8.83 4.92 -8.54
N LYS A 54 8.39 3.92 -9.31
CA LYS A 54 9.19 2.78 -9.73
C LYS A 54 10.42 3.15 -10.57
N PRO A 55 10.32 4.07 -11.57
CA PRO A 55 11.47 4.40 -12.42
C PRO A 55 12.66 4.96 -11.62
N THR A 56 12.43 5.89 -10.68
CA THR A 56 13.51 6.46 -9.86
C THR A 56 14.04 5.43 -8.86
N LEU A 57 13.17 4.55 -8.32
CA LEU A 57 13.60 3.47 -7.44
C LEU A 57 14.55 2.49 -8.13
N LYS A 58 14.28 2.14 -9.41
CA LYS A 58 15.17 1.30 -10.23
C LYS A 58 16.54 1.91 -10.44
N GLN A 59 16.61 3.23 -10.56
CA GLN A 59 17.85 3.98 -10.78
C GLN A 59 18.61 4.31 -9.48
N GLY A 60 18.05 3.95 -8.32
CA GLY A 60 18.68 4.22 -7.01
C GLY A 60 18.51 5.66 -6.51
N PHE A 61 17.63 6.45 -7.12
CA PHE A 61 17.32 7.82 -6.68
C PHE A 61 16.22 7.85 -5.62
N PRO A 62 16.02 9.01 -4.93
CA PRO A 62 14.86 9.21 -4.07
C PRO A 62 13.56 8.91 -4.83
N ALA A 63 12.76 7.99 -4.29
CA ALA A 63 11.62 7.43 -5.01
C ALA A 63 10.27 7.60 -4.29
N ILE A 64 10.26 8.00 -3.02
CA ILE A 64 9.03 8.31 -2.28
C ILE A 64 8.55 9.68 -2.75
N ILE A 65 7.48 9.71 -3.54
CA ILE A 65 6.92 10.94 -4.15
C ILE A 65 5.77 11.53 -3.35
N ASN A 66 5.12 10.73 -2.51
CA ASN A 66 4.10 11.19 -1.57
C ASN A 66 4.13 10.33 -0.30
N GLN A 67 3.81 10.97 0.83
CA GLN A 67 3.58 10.29 2.10
C GLN A 67 2.51 11.04 2.89
N GLN A 68 1.52 10.32 3.36
CA GLN A 68 0.40 10.85 4.11
C GLN A 68 0.27 10.13 5.45
N LEU A 69 0.21 10.91 6.52
CA LEU A 69 0.04 10.37 7.87
C LEU A 69 -1.43 10.03 8.12
N GLY A 70 -1.71 8.77 8.43
CA GLY A 70 -3.04 8.32 8.80
C GLY A 70 -3.39 8.60 10.27
N SER A 71 -4.67 8.58 10.61
CA SER A 71 -5.12 8.77 11.99
C SER A 71 -4.78 7.59 12.90
N LYS A 72 -4.76 6.37 12.38
CA LYS A 72 -4.37 5.12 13.07
C LYS A 72 -4.88 5.00 14.50
N GLU A 73 -6.16 5.32 14.73
CA GLU A 73 -6.71 5.51 16.09
C GLU A 73 -6.68 4.26 16.96
N LYS A 74 -6.79 3.12 16.33
CA LYS A 74 -6.87 1.82 17.00
C LYS A 74 -6.05 0.76 16.27
N LYS A 75 -5.69 -0.28 17.00
CA LYS A 75 -4.95 -1.43 16.49
C LYS A 75 -5.49 -2.72 17.06
N LEU A 76 -5.34 -3.79 16.30
CA LEU A 76 -5.63 -5.14 16.74
C LEU A 76 -4.34 -5.85 17.18
N ILE A 77 -4.38 -6.51 18.33
CA ILE A 77 -3.25 -7.31 18.84
C ILE A 77 -3.74 -8.68 19.27
N TYR A 78 -2.83 -9.64 19.44
CA TYR A 78 -3.17 -10.92 20.05
C TYR A 78 -3.57 -10.75 21.51
N ALA A 79 -4.63 -11.45 21.93
CA ALA A 79 -5.04 -11.51 23.33
C ALA A 79 -4.26 -12.63 24.07
N SER A 80 -3.90 -12.34 25.33
CA SER A 80 -3.32 -13.34 26.22
C SER A 80 -4.46 -13.90 27.09
N GLY A 81 -5.07 -14.99 26.63
CA GLY A 81 -6.22 -15.63 27.31
C GLY A 81 -7.59 -15.01 26.92
N GLY A 82 -8.64 -15.78 27.14
CA GLY A 82 -10.03 -15.38 26.84
C GLY A 82 -10.60 -16.08 25.61
N ALA A 83 -11.90 -15.86 25.34
CA ALA A 83 -12.64 -16.51 24.26
C ALA A 83 -12.26 -16.01 22.84
N LYS A 84 -11.64 -14.82 22.74
CA LYS A 84 -11.23 -14.23 21.46
C LYS A 84 -9.71 -14.25 21.34
N PRO A 85 -9.15 -14.65 20.17
CA PRO A 85 -7.71 -14.70 19.94
C PRO A 85 -7.05 -13.32 19.82
N THR A 86 -7.86 -12.27 19.57
CA THR A 86 -7.40 -10.89 19.38
C THR A 86 -8.21 -9.89 20.21
N LYS A 87 -7.61 -8.74 20.48
CA LYS A 87 -8.27 -7.60 21.16
C LYS A 87 -7.91 -6.27 20.51
N GLU A 88 -8.85 -5.35 20.51
CA GLU A 88 -8.66 -3.97 20.08
C GLU A 88 -7.99 -3.15 21.18
N LEU A 89 -7.05 -2.29 20.78
CA LEU A 89 -6.45 -1.27 21.64
C LEU A 89 -6.43 0.08 20.94
N ARG A 90 -6.60 1.15 21.69
CA ARG A 90 -6.34 2.51 21.19
C ARG A 90 -4.84 2.71 21.02
N VAL A 91 -4.45 3.37 19.92
CA VAL A 91 -3.07 3.76 19.67
C VAL A 91 -2.77 5.05 20.41
N SER A 92 -1.58 5.13 21.03
CA SER A 92 -1.15 6.33 21.76
C SER A 92 -1.07 7.55 20.83
N LEU A 93 -1.31 8.77 21.33
CA LEU A 93 -1.17 9.99 20.53
C LEU A 93 0.23 10.11 19.90
N ARG A 94 1.27 9.75 20.64
CA ARG A 94 2.65 9.73 20.16
C ARG A 94 2.83 8.83 18.93
N ASP A 95 2.23 7.63 18.93
CA ASP A 95 2.34 6.68 17.82
C ASP A 95 1.45 7.09 16.65
N ARG A 96 0.33 7.74 16.89
CA ARG A 96 -0.53 8.28 15.83
C ARG A 96 0.11 9.44 15.08
N GLN A 97 0.96 10.23 15.73
CA GLN A 97 1.65 11.41 15.17
C GLN A 97 2.94 11.07 14.42
N ARG A 98 3.26 9.79 14.23
CA ARG A 98 4.42 9.36 13.47
C ARG A 98 4.06 8.26 12.47
N PHE A 99 4.84 8.15 11.42
CA PHE A 99 4.71 7.05 10.48
C PHE A 99 5.04 5.71 11.17
N SER A 100 4.29 4.68 10.80
CA SER A 100 4.47 3.31 11.32
C SER A 100 5.64 2.58 10.64
N LEU A 101 6.08 3.06 9.46
CA LEU A 101 7.27 2.60 8.72
C LEU A 101 8.34 3.69 8.64
N LYS A 102 9.60 3.26 8.59
CA LYS A 102 10.74 4.10 8.22
C LYS A 102 10.85 4.17 6.69
N GLN A 103 11.44 5.24 6.15
CA GLN A 103 11.64 5.40 4.70
C GLN A 103 12.39 4.22 4.07
N ALA A 104 13.43 3.71 4.73
CA ALA A 104 14.19 2.55 4.24
C ALA A 104 13.31 1.29 4.11
N GLU A 105 12.37 1.10 5.03
CA GLU A 105 11.41 -0.02 5.03
C GLU A 105 10.38 0.12 3.91
N VAL A 106 9.90 1.36 3.66
CA VAL A 106 9.02 1.69 2.53
C VAL A 106 9.71 1.35 1.20
N LEU A 107 10.96 1.78 1.02
CA LEU A 107 11.73 1.48 -0.19
C LEU A 107 12.02 -0.02 -0.36
N GLN A 108 12.25 -0.74 0.74
CA GLN A 108 12.43 -2.20 0.72
C GLN A 108 11.16 -2.92 0.27
N LEU A 109 10.01 -2.56 0.84
CA LEU A 109 8.70 -3.11 0.43
C LEU A 109 8.43 -2.79 -1.05
N ALA A 110 8.67 -1.57 -1.49
CA ALA A 110 8.46 -1.19 -2.89
C ALA A 110 9.33 -2.01 -3.86
N ARG A 111 10.60 -2.28 -3.52
CA ARG A 111 11.46 -3.18 -4.31
C ARG A 111 10.90 -4.59 -4.39
N TRP A 112 10.42 -5.13 -3.26
CA TRP A 112 9.79 -6.44 -3.25
C TRP A 112 8.51 -6.48 -4.07
N GLY A 113 7.68 -5.43 -3.98
CA GLY A 113 6.48 -5.31 -4.81
C GLY A 113 6.81 -5.36 -6.30
N MET A 114 7.87 -4.65 -6.74
CA MET A 114 8.32 -4.67 -8.13
C MET A 114 8.83 -6.05 -8.57
N ILE A 115 9.58 -6.77 -7.72
CA ILE A 115 10.03 -8.13 -7.99
C ILE A 115 8.82 -9.08 -8.14
N ILE A 116 7.83 -8.96 -7.27
CA ILE A 116 6.61 -9.76 -7.31
C ILE A 116 5.82 -9.46 -8.58
N GLU A 117 5.63 -8.18 -8.92
CA GLU A 117 4.94 -7.77 -10.15
C GLU A 117 5.64 -8.30 -11.40
N GLU A 118 6.97 -8.22 -11.45
CA GLU A 118 7.77 -8.74 -12.57
C GLU A 118 7.62 -10.26 -12.70
N HIS A 119 7.66 -10.98 -11.59
CA HIS A 119 7.48 -12.44 -11.55
C HIS A 119 6.11 -12.88 -12.10
N TYR A 120 5.05 -12.18 -11.73
CA TYR A 120 3.68 -12.53 -12.15
C TYR A 120 3.25 -11.84 -13.45
N GLY A 121 4.02 -10.87 -13.98
CA GLY A 121 3.76 -10.13 -15.21
C GLY A 121 2.51 -9.26 -15.19
N ARG A 122 2.02 -8.89 -14.00
CA ARG A 122 0.80 -8.09 -13.81
C ARG A 122 0.81 -7.34 -12.48
N PRO A 123 0.00 -6.27 -12.34
CA PRO A 123 -0.15 -5.59 -11.05
C PRO A 123 -0.61 -6.54 -9.93
N MET A 124 -0.04 -6.35 -8.77
CA MET A 124 -0.24 -7.23 -7.61
C MET A 124 -0.77 -6.45 -6.41
N ASP A 125 -1.62 -7.12 -5.65
CA ASP A 125 -2.10 -6.77 -4.31
C ASP A 125 -1.39 -7.69 -3.32
N THR A 126 -0.66 -7.12 -2.38
CA THR A 126 0.12 -7.89 -1.41
C THR A 126 -0.17 -7.42 0.00
N GLU A 127 -0.23 -8.39 0.91
CA GLU A 127 -0.23 -8.12 2.35
C GLU A 127 1.19 -8.32 2.89
N TRP A 128 1.62 -7.43 3.76
CA TRP A 128 2.92 -7.47 4.40
C TRP A 128 2.81 -7.25 5.91
N ALA A 129 3.80 -7.70 6.65
CA ALA A 129 3.86 -7.54 8.10
C ALA A 129 5.30 -7.35 8.58
N LYS A 130 5.49 -6.53 9.63
CA LYS A 130 6.74 -6.34 10.33
C LYS A 130 6.73 -7.11 11.63
N ASP A 131 7.75 -7.91 11.87
CA ASP A 131 7.90 -8.61 13.14
C ASP A 131 8.43 -7.64 14.22
N GLY A 132 7.65 -7.42 15.27
CA GLY A 132 8.04 -6.52 16.36
C GLY A 132 9.09 -7.08 17.31
N ARG A 133 9.56 -8.33 17.12
CA ARG A 133 10.66 -8.94 17.87
C ARG A 133 11.98 -8.78 17.16
N THR A 134 12.01 -9.01 15.84
CA THR A 134 13.23 -8.98 15.01
C THR A 134 13.37 -7.67 14.23
N GLY A 135 12.27 -6.96 14.00
CA GLY A 135 12.23 -5.77 13.13
C GLY A 135 12.18 -6.10 11.64
N GLU A 136 12.16 -7.37 11.27
CA GLU A 136 12.16 -7.82 9.87
C GLU A 136 10.77 -7.66 9.22
N LEU A 137 10.78 -7.38 7.93
CA LEU A 137 9.59 -7.32 7.09
C LEU A 137 9.34 -8.69 6.42
N TYR A 138 8.08 -8.99 6.18
CA TYR A 138 7.64 -10.21 5.50
C TYR A 138 6.49 -9.91 4.56
N ILE A 139 6.48 -10.53 3.37
CA ILE A 139 5.28 -10.64 2.55
C ILE A 139 4.50 -11.84 3.06
N VAL A 140 3.24 -11.65 3.41
CA VAL A 140 2.39 -12.71 3.98
C VAL A 140 1.35 -13.23 2.99
N GLN A 141 0.98 -12.42 1.99
CA GLN A 141 0.11 -12.81 0.89
C GLN A 141 0.45 -12.01 -0.37
N ALA A 142 0.27 -12.62 -1.53
CA ALA A 142 0.31 -11.93 -2.82
C ALA A 142 -0.79 -12.49 -3.72
N ARG A 143 -1.54 -11.60 -4.38
CA ARG A 143 -2.59 -11.93 -5.34
C ARG A 143 -2.62 -10.91 -6.48
N PRO A 144 -3.11 -11.28 -7.68
CA PRO A 144 -3.31 -10.31 -8.74
C PRO A 144 -4.26 -9.19 -8.31
N GLU A 145 -3.89 -7.94 -8.62
CA GLU A 145 -4.83 -6.82 -8.53
C GLU A 145 -5.85 -6.95 -9.67
N THR A 146 -7.16 -6.85 -9.35
CA THR A 146 -8.23 -7.17 -10.30
C THR A 146 -9.12 -5.98 -10.63
N VAL A 147 -9.12 -4.92 -9.83
CA VAL A 147 -10.06 -3.80 -9.99
C VAL A 147 -9.58 -2.82 -11.07
N GLN A 148 -8.34 -2.36 -10.98
CA GLN A 148 -7.78 -1.39 -11.93
C GLN A 148 -7.06 -2.04 -13.10
N ALA A 149 -6.46 -3.21 -12.88
CA ALA A 149 -5.77 -3.93 -13.95
C ALA A 149 -6.71 -4.35 -15.10
N LEU A 150 -8.00 -4.54 -14.82
CA LEU A 150 -9.03 -4.91 -15.79
C LEU A 150 -9.76 -3.72 -16.43
N LYS A 151 -9.63 -2.51 -15.88
CA LYS A 151 -10.18 -1.32 -16.53
C LYS A 151 -9.42 -1.09 -17.84
N SER A 152 -10.14 -1.14 -18.97
CA SER A 152 -9.59 -0.77 -20.28
C SER A 152 -8.97 0.63 -20.18
N LYS A 153 -7.78 0.82 -20.78
CA LYS A 153 -7.19 2.15 -20.92
C LYS A 153 -8.27 3.08 -21.47
N GLN A 154 -8.69 4.06 -20.69
CA GLN A 154 -9.54 5.13 -21.21
C GLN A 154 -8.73 5.81 -22.31
N VAL A 155 -9.15 5.60 -23.56
CA VAL A 155 -8.57 6.29 -24.70
C VAL A 155 -9.01 7.73 -24.59
N LEU A 156 -8.07 8.67 -24.39
CA LEU A 156 -8.33 10.10 -24.56
C LEU A 156 -8.65 10.35 -26.01
N GLU A 157 -9.92 10.39 -26.37
CA GLU A 157 -10.36 10.82 -27.69
C GLU A 157 -10.15 12.33 -27.82
N THR A 158 -9.18 12.73 -28.61
CA THR A 158 -8.94 14.15 -28.91
C THR A 158 -9.87 14.57 -30.03
N TYR A 159 -10.93 15.25 -29.71
CA TYR A 159 -11.82 15.88 -30.70
C TYR A 159 -11.17 17.13 -31.27
N LYS A 160 -10.76 17.10 -32.55
CA LYS A 160 -10.38 18.29 -33.30
C LYS A 160 -11.63 18.88 -33.97
N LEU A 161 -12.04 20.06 -33.56
CA LEU A 161 -13.06 20.86 -34.30
C LEU A 161 -12.56 21.08 -35.73
N LYS A 162 -13.27 20.55 -36.73
CA LYS A 162 -13.06 20.95 -38.12
C LYS A 162 -13.50 22.40 -38.25
N LYS A 163 -12.55 23.27 -38.60
CA LYS A 163 -12.83 24.67 -38.90
C LYS A 163 -13.87 24.72 -40.02
N ILE A 164 -15.12 25.09 -39.68
CA ILE A 164 -16.14 25.40 -40.69
C ILE A 164 -15.81 26.79 -41.20
N SER A 165 -15.10 26.86 -42.32
CA SER A 165 -14.86 28.10 -43.03
C SER A 165 -16.02 28.36 -43.98
N LYS A 166 -17.10 28.90 -43.47
CA LYS A 166 -18.06 29.72 -44.24
C LYS A 166 -18.85 30.60 -43.26
N VAL A 167 -18.37 31.80 -43.04
CA VAL A 167 -19.24 32.91 -42.65
C VAL A 167 -20.02 33.24 -43.89
N LEU A 168 -21.33 32.98 -43.89
CA LEU A 168 -22.23 33.51 -44.88
C LEU A 168 -22.43 34.98 -44.56
N ALA A 169 -22.08 35.84 -45.53
CA ALA A 169 -22.40 37.26 -45.53
C ALA A 169 -23.92 37.48 -45.65
#